data_4b45570e10461fbd5019d539a69a1d4c
#
_entry.id   4b45570e10461fbd5019d539a69a1d4c
#
_cell.length_a   1.000
_cell.length_b   1.000
_cell.length_c   1.000
_cell.angle_alpha   90.00
_cell.angle_beta   90.00
_cell.angle_gamma   90.00
#
_symmetry.space_group_name_H-M   'P 1'
#
loop_
_entity.id
_entity.type
_entity.pdbx_description
1 polymer ?
#
loop_
_entity_poly.entity_id
_entity_poly.type
_entity_poly.pdbx_seq_one_letter_code
_entity_poly.pdbx_strand_id
1 'polypeptide(L)'
;MQAARLKEKSHLRLSIMLEKTLEAPAIRTRRNVLMFLIPSLIGILLFMTPVIYDGNVTIPVAVLAKLVQTVFADYLVAMVSAIITTTMLMTLIAWLFKPAILVRRPFLNSLFNVSPFWACVRVLGGLFVLLTFFEAGPEVLRSGATGGLVLHDLLPVLFSVFIFAGLLLPLLLDFGLLEFVGTMMTRIMRPVFRLPGRSAVDCFASWLGDGSVGILLTSKQYEGKFYTQREAAVIGTTFSAVSITFCLVVISQVKLEHMFVPFYLTVCLAGVVAAIVVPRLPPLSWKKDVYSDGTPLCRKQEAIPHQHSVLSYGYQRALAKADSMTDLGAVAREGVKNALDMVFGVLPVVMAIGTCALMLAEHTPIFNWLGAPFVPLLELLQLPEAEAASKTIMVGFADMFIPAVLASTIESDITRFVIAAMSVTQLIYMSEVGALLLGSKIPVKLWELFV
;
A
#
# COMPACT_ATOMS: atom_id res chain seq x y z
N MET A 1 -7.93 39.83 -3.00
CA MET A 1 -9.29 39.67 -2.43
C MET A 1 -10.33 39.25 -3.46
N GLN A 2 -10.43 39.85 -4.63
CA GLN A 2 -11.40 39.50 -5.70
C GLN A 2 -11.18 38.09 -6.31
N ALA A 3 -9.94 37.68 -6.54
CA ALA A 3 -9.60 36.36 -7.10
C ALA A 3 -9.96 35.19 -6.12
N ALA A 4 -9.85 35.41 -4.82
CA ALA A 4 -10.24 34.43 -3.81
C ALA A 4 -11.77 34.25 -3.78
N ARG A 5 -12.56 35.34 -3.87
CA ARG A 5 -14.03 35.29 -3.97
C ARG A 5 -14.54 34.65 -5.27
N LEU A 6 -13.82 34.79 -6.38
CA LEU A 6 -14.17 34.15 -7.66
C LEU A 6 -13.89 32.62 -7.60
N LYS A 7 -12.79 32.23 -6.99
CA LYS A 7 -12.48 30.81 -6.74
C LYS A 7 -13.50 30.16 -5.80
N GLU A 8 -13.88 30.83 -4.75
CA GLU A 8 -14.90 30.35 -3.79
C GLU A 8 -16.28 30.22 -4.45
N LYS A 9 -16.69 31.18 -5.30
CA LYS A 9 -17.94 31.09 -6.08
C LYS A 9 -17.91 29.99 -7.14
N SER A 10 -16.76 29.73 -7.78
CA SER A 10 -16.63 28.63 -8.74
C SER A 10 -16.69 27.27 -8.04
N HIS A 11 -16.07 27.14 -6.86
CA HIS A 11 -16.16 25.91 -6.05
C HIS A 11 -17.59 25.69 -5.52
N LEU A 12 -18.27 26.74 -5.09
CA LEU A 12 -19.65 26.66 -4.65
C LEU A 12 -20.60 26.25 -5.81
N ARG A 13 -20.39 26.78 -7.00
CA ARG A 13 -21.14 26.38 -8.21
C ARG A 13 -20.85 24.94 -8.62
N LEU A 14 -19.58 24.50 -8.56
CA LEU A 14 -19.22 23.11 -8.86
C LEU A 14 -19.80 22.14 -7.82
N SER A 15 -19.77 22.52 -6.54
CA SER A 15 -20.41 21.77 -5.45
C SER A 15 -21.92 21.66 -5.63
N ILE A 16 -22.59 22.77 -5.96
CA ILE A 16 -24.05 22.80 -6.23
C ILE A 16 -24.41 22.04 -7.52
N MET A 17 -23.57 22.07 -8.56
CA MET A 17 -23.77 21.24 -9.75
C MET A 17 -23.57 19.76 -9.46
N LEU A 18 -22.55 19.39 -8.68
CA LEU A 18 -22.34 18.02 -8.19
C LEU A 18 -23.48 17.57 -7.28
N GLU A 19 -23.97 18.42 -6.42
CA GLU A 19 -25.13 18.15 -5.57
C GLU A 19 -26.41 17.93 -6.41
N LYS A 20 -26.66 18.75 -7.42
CA LYS A 20 -27.80 18.58 -8.35
C LYS A 20 -27.68 17.36 -9.25
N THR A 21 -26.48 16.96 -9.68
CA THR A 21 -26.26 15.70 -10.41
C THR A 21 -26.39 14.48 -9.50
N LEU A 22 -26.18 14.61 -8.18
CA LEU A 22 -26.38 13.56 -7.20
C LEU A 22 -27.84 13.48 -6.72
N GLU A 23 -28.64 14.57 -6.83
CA GLU A 23 -30.05 14.61 -6.50
C GLU A 23 -30.98 14.12 -7.63
N ALA A 24 -30.49 14.05 -8.87
CA ALA A 24 -31.24 13.39 -9.93
C ALA A 24 -31.32 11.90 -9.60
N PRO A 25 -32.52 11.31 -9.50
CA PRO A 25 -32.65 9.87 -9.22
C PRO A 25 -31.91 9.14 -10.33
N ALA A 26 -30.81 8.44 -9.96
CA ALA A 26 -30.06 7.64 -10.92
C ALA A 26 -31.05 6.72 -11.62
N ILE A 27 -31.21 6.90 -12.94
CA ILE A 27 -32.18 6.15 -13.71
C ILE A 27 -31.79 4.67 -13.56
N ARG A 28 -32.67 3.88 -12.92
CA ARG A 28 -32.49 2.44 -12.71
C ARG A 28 -32.62 1.73 -14.05
N THR A 29 -31.64 1.96 -14.93
CA THR A 29 -31.55 1.28 -16.21
C THR A 29 -30.93 -0.10 -15.98
N ARG A 30 -31.42 -1.12 -16.67
CA ARG A 30 -30.84 -2.47 -16.59
C ARG A 30 -29.32 -2.45 -16.85
N ARG A 31 -28.88 -1.59 -17.75
CA ARG A 31 -27.47 -1.34 -18.05
C ARG A 31 -26.69 -0.89 -16.82
N ASN A 32 -27.16 0.13 -16.09
CA ASN A 32 -26.43 0.71 -14.95
C ASN A 32 -26.30 -0.29 -13.80
N VAL A 33 -27.33 -1.11 -13.57
CA VAL A 33 -27.29 -2.19 -12.60
C VAL A 33 -26.24 -3.25 -12.98
N LEU A 34 -26.19 -3.66 -14.24
CA LEU A 34 -25.20 -4.63 -14.71
C LEU A 34 -23.79 -4.05 -14.68
N MET A 35 -23.62 -2.79 -15.08
CA MET A 35 -22.32 -2.08 -15.03
C MET A 35 -21.82 -1.87 -13.60
N PHE A 36 -22.71 -1.75 -12.62
CA PHE A 36 -22.32 -1.75 -11.22
C PHE A 36 -22.00 -3.17 -10.72
N LEU A 37 -22.93 -4.13 -10.88
CA LEU A 37 -22.83 -5.43 -10.24
C LEU A 37 -21.70 -6.29 -10.82
N ILE A 38 -21.60 -6.43 -12.15
CA ILE A 38 -20.65 -7.36 -12.75
C ILE A 38 -19.19 -6.97 -12.47
N PRO A 39 -18.70 -5.74 -12.77
CA PRO A 39 -17.33 -5.37 -12.48
C PRO A 39 -17.01 -5.36 -10.98
N SER A 40 -17.96 -4.90 -10.15
CA SER A 40 -17.78 -4.91 -8.70
C SER A 40 -17.65 -6.31 -8.12
N LEU A 41 -18.50 -7.27 -8.57
CA LEU A 41 -18.40 -8.67 -8.15
C LEU A 41 -17.08 -9.31 -8.62
N ILE A 42 -16.68 -9.04 -9.87
CA ILE A 42 -15.38 -9.51 -10.38
C ILE A 42 -14.24 -8.90 -9.55
N GLY A 43 -14.29 -7.60 -9.23
CA GLY A 43 -13.30 -6.95 -8.39
C GLY A 43 -13.22 -7.57 -7.00
N ILE A 44 -14.35 -7.79 -6.31
CA ILE A 44 -14.41 -8.47 -5.02
C ILE A 44 -13.82 -9.88 -5.12
N LEU A 45 -14.23 -10.64 -6.14
CA LEU A 45 -13.76 -12.00 -6.34
C LEU A 45 -12.24 -12.04 -6.54
N LEU A 46 -11.69 -11.15 -7.33
CA LEU A 46 -10.26 -11.12 -7.64
C LEU A 46 -9.40 -10.64 -6.47
N PHE A 47 -9.84 -9.63 -5.73
CA PHE A 47 -9.02 -8.95 -4.72
C PHE A 47 -9.35 -9.30 -3.27
N MET A 48 -10.54 -9.86 -2.99
CA MET A 48 -11.00 -10.04 -1.61
C MET A 48 -11.49 -11.45 -1.29
N THR A 49 -11.63 -12.32 -2.28
CA THR A 49 -12.12 -13.68 -2.03
C THR A 49 -10.94 -14.60 -1.73
N PRO A 50 -10.86 -15.19 -0.53
CA PRO A 50 -9.83 -16.16 -0.22
C PRO A 50 -10.05 -17.44 -1.04
N VAL A 51 -8.99 -17.92 -1.67
CA VAL A 51 -8.95 -19.18 -2.43
C VAL A 51 -7.80 -20.04 -1.92
N ILE A 52 -7.95 -21.36 -2.02
CA ILE A 52 -6.85 -22.28 -1.69
C ILE A 52 -6.11 -22.59 -2.99
N TYR A 53 -4.83 -22.24 -3.04
CA TYR A 53 -3.95 -22.53 -4.16
C TYR A 53 -2.65 -23.12 -3.63
N ASP A 54 -2.29 -24.31 -4.11
CA ASP A 54 -1.10 -25.04 -3.67
C ASP A 54 -1.00 -25.25 -2.14
N GLY A 55 -2.17 -25.56 -1.53
CA GLY A 55 -2.28 -25.78 -0.08
C GLY A 55 -2.28 -24.50 0.77
N ASN A 56 -2.11 -23.31 0.17
CA ASN A 56 -2.07 -22.02 0.86
C ASN A 56 -3.31 -21.17 0.58
N VAL A 57 -3.76 -20.42 1.58
CA VAL A 57 -4.83 -19.43 1.43
C VAL A 57 -4.27 -18.18 0.79
N THR A 58 -4.84 -17.77 -0.33
CA THR A 58 -4.41 -16.60 -1.11
C THR A 58 -5.63 -15.96 -1.80
N ILE A 59 -5.41 -15.00 -2.67
CA ILE A 59 -6.46 -14.34 -3.48
C ILE A 59 -6.20 -14.57 -4.97
N PRO A 60 -7.25 -14.56 -5.84
CA PRO A 60 -7.08 -14.82 -7.28
C PRO A 60 -6.05 -13.92 -7.98
N VAL A 61 -5.95 -12.63 -7.62
CA VAL A 61 -4.91 -11.74 -8.17
C VAL A 61 -3.50 -12.25 -7.85
N ALA A 62 -3.27 -12.73 -6.64
CA ALA A 62 -1.97 -13.32 -6.26
C ALA A 62 -1.71 -14.64 -6.99
N VAL A 63 -2.74 -15.44 -7.27
CA VAL A 63 -2.60 -16.63 -8.12
C VAL A 63 -2.18 -16.26 -9.54
N LEU A 64 -2.80 -15.22 -10.13
CA LEU A 64 -2.38 -14.70 -11.44
C LEU A 64 -0.92 -14.21 -11.43
N ALA A 65 -0.52 -13.53 -10.37
CA ALA A 65 0.87 -13.10 -10.18
C ALA A 65 1.83 -14.31 -10.10
N LYS A 66 1.47 -15.37 -9.36
CA LYS A 66 2.26 -16.62 -9.30
C LYS A 66 2.38 -17.31 -10.64
N LEU A 67 1.32 -17.29 -11.48
CA LEU A 67 1.41 -17.81 -12.84
C LEU A 67 2.45 -17.09 -13.68
N VAL A 68 2.52 -15.75 -13.59
CA VAL A 68 3.60 -14.99 -14.26
C VAL A 68 4.97 -15.37 -13.72
N GLN A 69 5.11 -15.51 -12.41
CA GLN A 69 6.37 -15.92 -11.79
C GLN A 69 6.82 -17.30 -12.26
N THR A 70 5.91 -18.26 -12.43
CA THR A 70 6.26 -19.60 -12.90
C THR A 70 6.57 -19.63 -14.40
N VAL A 71 5.78 -18.93 -15.23
CA VAL A 71 5.96 -18.92 -16.70
C VAL A 71 7.23 -18.16 -17.09
N PHE A 72 7.57 -17.10 -16.41
CA PHE A 72 8.72 -16.23 -16.71
C PHE A 72 9.86 -16.39 -15.72
N ALA A 73 9.91 -17.45 -14.91
CA ALA A 73 10.88 -17.64 -13.83
C ALA A 73 12.32 -17.28 -14.24
N ASP A 74 12.80 -17.82 -15.36
CA ASP A 74 14.17 -17.63 -15.85
C ASP A 74 14.46 -16.20 -16.34
N TYR A 75 13.43 -15.45 -16.73
CA TYR A 75 13.57 -14.12 -17.33
C TYR A 75 13.14 -12.98 -16.40
N LEU A 76 12.44 -13.28 -15.31
CA LEU A 76 11.75 -12.28 -14.50
C LEU A 76 12.73 -11.27 -13.88
N VAL A 77 13.84 -11.76 -13.32
CA VAL A 77 14.90 -10.92 -12.75
C VAL A 77 15.52 -10.01 -13.80
N ALA A 78 15.78 -10.56 -15.00
CA ALA A 78 16.32 -9.78 -16.12
C ALA A 78 15.32 -8.73 -16.61
N MET A 79 14.03 -9.08 -16.70
CA MET A 79 12.96 -8.14 -17.07
C MET A 79 12.85 -6.99 -16.08
N VAL A 80 12.82 -7.29 -14.79
CA VAL A 80 12.75 -6.27 -13.73
C VAL A 80 13.98 -5.38 -13.74
N SER A 81 15.17 -5.98 -13.90
CA SER A 81 16.43 -5.24 -14.02
C SER A 81 16.44 -4.30 -15.23
N ALA A 82 15.96 -4.76 -16.38
CA ALA A 82 15.82 -3.93 -17.58
C ALA A 82 14.84 -2.77 -17.39
N ILE A 83 13.71 -3.01 -16.71
CA ILE A 83 12.70 -1.98 -16.40
C ILE A 83 13.27 -0.91 -15.48
N ILE A 84 13.92 -1.31 -14.38
CA ILE A 84 14.50 -0.37 -13.42
C ILE A 84 15.63 0.44 -14.08
N THR A 85 16.48 -0.21 -14.86
CA THR A 85 17.54 0.46 -15.63
C THR A 85 16.95 1.44 -16.65
N THR A 86 15.90 1.06 -17.36
CA THR A 86 15.18 1.95 -18.29
C THR A 86 14.59 3.14 -17.54
N THR A 87 14.01 2.93 -16.36
CA THR A 87 13.48 4.01 -15.53
C THR A 87 14.56 4.98 -15.07
N MET A 88 15.72 4.47 -14.67
CA MET A 88 16.90 5.26 -14.33
C MET A 88 17.31 6.15 -15.51
N LEU A 89 17.49 5.54 -16.69
CA LEU A 89 17.92 6.27 -17.89
C LEU A 89 16.89 7.32 -18.31
N MET A 90 15.61 6.98 -18.35
CA MET A 90 14.54 7.91 -18.71
C MET A 90 14.38 9.05 -17.70
N THR A 91 14.59 8.78 -16.41
CA THR A 91 14.60 9.81 -15.35
C THR A 91 15.80 10.74 -15.53
N LEU A 92 17.00 10.24 -15.81
CA LEU A 92 18.19 11.05 -16.11
C LEU A 92 17.98 11.91 -17.35
N ILE A 93 17.45 11.33 -18.45
CA ILE A 93 17.15 12.06 -19.70
C ILE A 93 16.10 13.14 -19.42
N ALA A 94 15.04 12.84 -18.66
CA ALA A 94 14.02 13.81 -18.32
C ALA A 94 14.58 14.98 -17.49
N TRP A 95 15.50 14.68 -16.58
CA TRP A 95 16.09 15.69 -15.69
C TRP A 95 17.14 16.55 -16.38
N LEU A 96 18.02 15.94 -17.20
CA LEU A 96 19.13 16.63 -17.87
C LEU A 96 18.69 17.36 -19.15
N PHE A 97 17.88 16.74 -20.00
CA PHE A 97 17.60 17.21 -21.35
C PHE A 97 16.17 17.74 -21.54
N LYS A 98 15.23 17.42 -20.65
CA LYS A 98 13.80 17.82 -20.74
C LYS A 98 13.21 17.69 -22.16
N PRO A 99 13.28 16.50 -22.79
CA PRO A 99 12.93 16.32 -24.19
C PRO A 99 11.46 16.70 -24.44
N ALA A 100 11.18 17.39 -25.55
CA ALA A 100 9.85 17.86 -25.90
C ALA A 100 8.81 16.72 -26.00
N ILE A 101 9.23 15.51 -26.33
CA ILE A 101 8.36 14.33 -26.41
C ILE A 101 7.82 13.96 -25.02
N LEU A 102 8.61 14.02 -23.96
CA LEU A 102 8.19 13.77 -22.59
C LEU A 102 7.27 14.88 -22.09
N VAL A 103 7.62 16.14 -22.35
CA VAL A 103 6.82 17.30 -21.91
C VAL A 103 5.44 17.34 -22.57
N ARG A 104 5.33 16.93 -23.84
CA ARG A 104 4.05 16.91 -24.57
C ARG A 104 3.09 15.79 -24.14
N ARG A 105 3.58 14.75 -23.46
CA ARG A 105 2.75 13.63 -23.00
C ARG A 105 2.59 13.68 -21.47
N PRO A 106 1.46 14.13 -20.92
CA PRO A 106 1.28 14.36 -19.48
C PRO A 106 1.62 13.13 -18.64
N PHE A 107 1.21 11.94 -19.07
CA PHE A 107 1.48 10.70 -18.36
C PHE A 107 2.99 10.38 -18.29
N LEU A 108 3.71 10.45 -19.40
CA LEU A 108 5.16 10.16 -19.41
C LEU A 108 5.93 11.25 -18.63
N ASN A 109 5.47 12.49 -18.70
CA ASN A 109 6.07 13.57 -17.92
C ASN A 109 5.88 13.34 -16.40
N SER A 110 4.69 12.95 -15.95
CA SER A 110 4.45 12.63 -14.54
C SER A 110 5.23 11.40 -14.08
N LEU A 111 5.45 10.44 -14.98
CA LEU A 111 6.14 9.20 -14.66
C LEU A 111 7.66 9.39 -14.47
N PHE A 112 8.33 10.19 -15.33
CA PHE A 112 9.79 10.29 -15.35
C PHE A 112 10.34 11.64 -14.87
N ASN A 113 9.56 12.71 -14.91
CA ASN A 113 9.98 14.03 -14.44
C ASN A 113 9.62 14.21 -12.95
N VAL A 114 10.40 13.58 -12.11
CA VAL A 114 10.22 13.60 -10.64
C VAL A 114 11.11 14.66 -9.99
N SER A 115 10.85 14.95 -8.70
CA SER A 115 11.70 15.90 -7.95
C SER A 115 13.15 15.40 -7.86
N PRO A 116 14.15 16.30 -7.66
CA PRO A 116 15.56 15.92 -7.61
C PRO A 116 15.87 14.79 -6.62
N PHE A 117 15.23 14.83 -5.44
CA PHE A 117 15.38 13.78 -4.44
C PHE A 117 14.97 12.40 -4.99
N TRP A 118 13.77 12.31 -5.58
CA TRP A 118 13.27 11.05 -6.15
C TRP A 118 14.04 10.63 -7.40
N ALA A 119 14.59 11.58 -8.17
CA ALA A 119 15.50 11.27 -9.25
C ALA A 119 16.78 10.59 -8.74
N CYS A 120 17.39 11.11 -7.68
CA CYS A 120 18.54 10.48 -7.04
C CYS A 120 18.21 9.07 -6.51
N VAL A 121 17.05 8.88 -5.86
CA VAL A 121 16.62 7.57 -5.37
C VAL A 121 16.47 6.57 -6.51
N ARG A 122 15.84 6.96 -7.63
CA ARG A 122 15.68 6.09 -8.81
C ARG A 122 17.00 5.75 -9.50
N VAL A 123 17.92 6.71 -9.55
CA VAL A 123 19.27 6.47 -10.07
C VAL A 123 20.02 5.48 -9.18
N LEU A 124 19.93 5.66 -7.86
CA LEU A 124 20.53 4.74 -6.88
C LEU A 124 19.95 3.33 -7.04
N GLY A 125 18.62 3.18 -7.16
CA GLY A 125 17.97 1.90 -7.41
C GLY A 125 18.44 1.23 -8.71
N GLY A 126 18.58 2.00 -9.79
CA GLY A 126 19.12 1.52 -11.06
C GLY A 126 20.58 1.07 -10.95
N LEU A 127 21.41 1.81 -10.22
CA LEU A 127 22.80 1.41 -9.95
C LEU A 127 22.85 0.12 -9.11
N PHE A 128 22.03 0.02 -8.07
CA PHE A 128 21.97 -1.18 -7.22
C PHE A 128 21.54 -2.41 -8.01
N VAL A 129 20.52 -2.27 -8.87
CA VAL A 129 20.11 -3.35 -9.77
C VAL A 129 21.26 -3.81 -10.67
N LEU A 130 21.96 -2.88 -11.33
CA LEU A 130 23.06 -3.24 -12.23
C LEU A 130 24.21 -3.92 -11.48
N LEU A 131 24.60 -3.38 -10.33
CA LEU A 131 25.68 -3.96 -9.52
C LEU A 131 25.31 -5.36 -8.99
N THR A 132 24.06 -5.56 -8.58
CA THR A 132 23.59 -6.85 -8.07
C THR A 132 23.41 -7.86 -9.21
N PHE A 133 22.81 -7.46 -10.33
CA PHE A 133 22.51 -8.34 -11.46
C PHE A 133 23.78 -8.84 -12.17
N PHE A 134 24.79 -7.99 -12.31
CA PHE A 134 26.07 -8.36 -12.90
C PHE A 134 27.09 -8.88 -11.87
N GLU A 135 26.67 -9.11 -10.64
CA GLU A 135 27.52 -9.52 -9.52
C GLU A 135 28.76 -8.63 -9.35
N ALA A 136 28.65 -7.37 -9.72
CA ALA A 136 29.70 -6.37 -9.64
C ALA A 136 29.56 -5.52 -8.37
N GLY A 137 30.67 -5.04 -7.82
CA GLY A 137 30.66 -4.16 -6.65
C GLY A 137 30.79 -4.89 -5.30
N PRO A 138 30.59 -4.18 -4.18
CA PRO A 138 30.85 -4.70 -2.85
C PRO A 138 29.87 -5.80 -2.46
N GLU A 139 30.34 -6.80 -1.73
CA GLU A 139 29.54 -7.93 -1.26
C GLU A 139 28.37 -7.49 -0.37
N VAL A 140 28.59 -6.45 0.45
CA VAL A 140 27.57 -5.80 1.29
C VAL A 140 26.30 -5.44 0.50
N LEU A 141 26.44 -5.03 -0.76
CA LEU A 141 25.32 -4.64 -1.61
C LEU A 141 24.66 -5.86 -2.28
N ARG A 142 25.45 -6.80 -2.79
CA ARG A 142 24.98 -7.92 -3.63
C ARG A 142 24.61 -9.18 -2.87
N SER A 143 24.86 -9.20 -1.56
CA SER A 143 24.59 -10.39 -0.75
C SER A 143 23.12 -10.81 -0.79
N GLY A 144 22.86 -12.11 -0.60
CA GLY A 144 21.51 -12.66 -0.50
C GLY A 144 20.70 -12.16 0.70
N ALA A 145 21.34 -11.44 1.63
CA ALA A 145 20.66 -10.79 2.76
C ALA A 145 20.35 -9.29 2.50
N THR A 146 20.80 -8.73 1.40
CA THR A 146 20.64 -7.30 1.08
C THR A 146 20.07 -7.09 -0.33
N GLY A 147 20.85 -6.53 -1.27
CA GLY A 147 20.38 -6.26 -2.62
C GLY A 147 20.02 -7.52 -3.42
N GLY A 148 20.68 -8.65 -3.13
CA GLY A 148 20.31 -9.94 -3.72
C GLY A 148 18.90 -10.37 -3.32
N LEU A 149 18.52 -10.28 -2.04
CA LEU A 149 17.16 -10.56 -1.56
C LEU A 149 16.13 -9.66 -2.26
N VAL A 150 16.41 -8.35 -2.34
CA VAL A 150 15.49 -7.42 -2.99
C VAL A 150 15.32 -7.75 -4.47
N LEU A 151 16.41 -8.00 -5.20
CA LEU A 151 16.38 -8.20 -6.64
C LEU A 151 15.81 -9.58 -7.05
N HIS A 152 16.18 -10.65 -6.35
CA HIS A 152 15.83 -12.01 -6.75
C HIS A 152 14.52 -12.52 -6.16
N ASP A 153 14.17 -12.09 -4.93
CA ASP A 153 12.99 -12.58 -4.24
C ASP A 153 11.85 -11.55 -4.24
N LEU A 154 12.12 -10.31 -3.85
CA LEU A 154 11.09 -9.32 -3.61
C LEU A 154 10.56 -8.65 -4.89
N LEU A 155 11.44 -8.10 -5.72
CA LEU A 155 11.03 -7.33 -6.92
C LEU A 155 10.29 -8.16 -7.97
N PRO A 156 10.61 -9.45 -8.23
CA PRO A 156 9.84 -10.29 -9.13
C PRO A 156 8.40 -10.51 -8.68
N VAL A 157 8.18 -10.68 -7.38
CA VAL A 157 6.85 -10.82 -6.79
C VAL A 157 6.06 -9.51 -6.96
N LEU A 158 6.66 -8.39 -6.55
CA LEU A 158 6.03 -7.07 -6.69
C LEU A 158 5.70 -6.72 -8.15
N PHE A 159 6.61 -6.98 -9.08
CA PHE A 159 6.37 -6.77 -10.50
C PHE A 159 5.15 -7.53 -11.00
N SER A 160 5.07 -8.82 -10.66
CA SER A 160 3.97 -9.69 -11.06
C SER A 160 2.64 -9.23 -10.47
N VAL A 161 2.62 -8.85 -9.20
CA VAL A 161 1.43 -8.31 -8.52
C VAL A 161 1.02 -6.97 -9.14
N PHE A 162 1.96 -6.06 -9.39
CA PHE A 162 1.67 -4.71 -9.90
C PHE A 162 1.04 -4.72 -11.29
N ILE A 163 1.41 -5.67 -12.15
CA ILE A 163 0.78 -5.82 -13.47
C ILE A 163 -0.72 -6.09 -13.29
N PHE A 164 -1.08 -7.13 -12.54
CA PHE A 164 -2.49 -7.50 -12.40
C PHE A 164 -3.26 -6.54 -11.50
N ALA A 165 -2.66 -6.11 -10.39
CA ALA A 165 -3.29 -5.13 -9.51
C ALA A 165 -3.56 -3.84 -10.29
N GLY A 166 -2.58 -3.29 -10.99
CA GLY A 166 -2.76 -2.08 -11.78
C GLY A 166 -3.84 -2.19 -12.86
N LEU A 167 -3.80 -3.29 -13.64
CA LEU A 167 -4.77 -3.54 -14.73
C LEU A 167 -6.20 -3.70 -14.21
N LEU A 168 -6.39 -4.39 -13.09
CA LEU A 168 -7.70 -4.79 -12.58
C LEU A 168 -8.26 -3.81 -11.53
N LEU A 169 -7.42 -2.91 -11.02
CA LEU A 169 -7.79 -1.90 -10.03
C LEU A 169 -9.04 -1.08 -10.40
N PRO A 170 -9.24 -0.64 -11.65
CA PRO A 170 -10.44 0.08 -12.05
C PRO A 170 -11.75 -0.68 -11.76
N LEU A 171 -11.74 -2.02 -11.71
CA LEU A 171 -12.92 -2.82 -11.37
C LEU A 171 -13.43 -2.51 -9.95
N LEU A 172 -12.53 -2.19 -9.03
CA LEU A 172 -12.88 -1.79 -7.67
C LEU A 172 -13.23 -0.30 -7.57
N LEU A 173 -12.50 0.56 -8.34
CA LEU A 173 -12.55 2.00 -8.18
C LEU A 173 -13.69 2.69 -8.94
N ASP A 174 -14.01 2.21 -10.16
CA ASP A 174 -14.74 3.03 -11.12
C ASP A 174 -16.21 2.64 -11.32
N PHE A 175 -16.63 1.48 -10.84
CA PHE A 175 -17.96 0.94 -11.10
C PHE A 175 -18.96 1.11 -9.94
N GLY A 176 -18.63 1.84 -8.88
CA GLY A 176 -19.54 2.21 -7.80
C GLY A 176 -19.46 1.36 -6.54
N LEU A 177 -18.56 0.36 -6.49
CA LEU A 177 -18.37 -0.47 -5.30
C LEU A 177 -17.97 0.37 -4.08
N LEU A 178 -17.05 1.31 -4.26
CA LEU A 178 -16.59 2.19 -3.20
C LEU A 178 -17.68 3.12 -2.67
N GLU A 179 -18.56 3.59 -3.53
CA GLU A 179 -19.71 4.41 -3.18
C GLU A 179 -20.72 3.61 -2.35
N PHE A 180 -20.96 2.36 -2.74
CA PHE A 180 -21.89 1.47 -2.05
C PHE A 180 -21.37 1.07 -0.66
N VAL A 181 -20.21 0.40 -0.62
CA VAL A 181 -19.59 -0.08 0.62
C VAL A 181 -19.23 1.09 1.52
N GLY A 182 -18.71 2.17 0.93
CA GLY A 182 -18.33 3.37 1.66
C GLY A 182 -19.49 4.00 2.40
N THR A 183 -20.68 4.08 1.79
CA THR A 183 -21.88 4.60 2.45
C THR A 183 -22.29 3.72 3.63
N MET A 184 -22.23 2.39 3.47
CA MET A 184 -22.58 1.45 4.54
C MET A 184 -21.59 1.50 5.71
N MET A 185 -20.29 1.55 5.41
CA MET A 185 -19.22 1.46 6.40
C MET A 185 -18.95 2.78 7.12
N THR A 186 -19.45 3.91 6.63
CA THR A 186 -19.22 5.23 7.26
C THR A 186 -19.61 5.26 8.74
N ARG A 187 -20.66 4.54 9.13
CA ARG A 187 -21.13 4.46 10.52
C ARG A 187 -20.14 3.79 11.48
N ILE A 188 -19.25 2.94 10.96
CA ILE A 188 -18.23 2.21 11.73
C ILE A 188 -16.88 2.90 11.56
N MET A 189 -16.49 3.17 10.32
CA MET A 189 -15.15 3.69 10.01
C MET A 189 -14.89 5.09 10.59
N ARG A 190 -15.89 5.98 10.55
CA ARG A 190 -15.72 7.35 11.07
C ARG A 190 -15.55 7.42 12.59
N PRO A 191 -16.39 6.83 13.43
CA PRO A 191 -16.24 6.92 14.88
C PRO A 191 -15.07 6.09 15.41
N VAL A 192 -14.84 4.89 14.87
CA VAL A 192 -13.82 3.96 15.39
C VAL A 192 -12.42 4.35 14.89
N PHE A 193 -12.25 4.45 13.58
CA PHE A 193 -10.94 4.63 12.94
C PHE A 193 -10.68 6.07 12.45
N ARG A 194 -11.69 6.96 12.51
CA ARG A 194 -11.63 8.33 11.96
C ARG A 194 -11.40 8.39 10.46
N LEU A 195 -11.79 7.35 9.75
CA LEU A 195 -11.60 7.19 8.31
C LEU A 195 -12.93 7.25 7.55
N PRO A 196 -12.94 7.63 6.26
CA PRO A 196 -14.14 7.56 5.43
C PRO A 196 -14.58 6.11 5.25
N GLY A 197 -15.90 5.88 5.10
CA GLY A 197 -16.43 4.53 4.95
C GLY A 197 -15.85 3.76 3.77
N ARG A 198 -15.50 4.46 2.67
CA ARG A 198 -14.91 3.86 1.47
C ARG A 198 -13.55 3.20 1.72
N SER A 199 -12.81 3.65 2.74
CA SER A 199 -11.52 3.05 3.11
C SER A 199 -11.65 1.60 3.61
N ALA A 200 -12.87 1.16 3.97
CA ALA A 200 -13.08 -0.24 4.31
C ALA A 200 -12.71 -1.20 3.17
N VAL A 201 -12.89 -0.78 1.91
CA VAL A 201 -12.50 -1.59 0.75
C VAL A 201 -10.98 -1.74 0.66
N ASP A 202 -10.25 -0.64 0.86
CA ASP A 202 -8.78 -0.62 0.87
C ASP A 202 -8.24 -1.51 2.01
N CYS A 203 -8.84 -1.38 3.20
CA CYS A 203 -8.48 -2.18 4.37
C CYS A 203 -8.74 -3.67 4.14
N PHE A 204 -9.89 -4.05 3.59
CA PHE A 204 -10.19 -5.45 3.28
C PHE A 204 -9.28 -6.01 2.19
N ALA A 205 -9.01 -5.25 1.13
CA ALA A 205 -8.09 -5.66 0.08
C ALA A 205 -6.68 -5.92 0.62
N SER A 206 -6.22 -5.10 1.56
CA SER A 206 -4.93 -5.25 2.22
C SER A 206 -4.90 -6.48 3.15
N TRP A 207 -5.91 -6.63 4.03
CA TRP A 207 -5.95 -7.69 5.04
C TRP A 207 -6.19 -9.08 4.48
N LEU A 208 -7.05 -9.21 3.47
CA LEU A 208 -7.36 -10.50 2.84
C LEU A 208 -6.39 -10.85 1.71
N GLY A 209 -5.81 -9.83 1.10
CA GLY A 209 -4.92 -9.97 -0.05
C GLY A 209 -3.47 -9.73 0.30
N ASP A 210 -2.99 -8.57 -0.10
CA ASP A 210 -1.60 -8.14 0.03
C ASP A 210 -1.55 -6.66 0.42
N GLY A 211 -0.69 -6.31 1.39
CA GLY A 211 -0.51 -4.94 1.85
C GLY A 211 -0.13 -3.96 0.73
N SER A 212 0.63 -4.42 -0.25
CA SER A 212 1.00 -3.62 -1.41
C SER A 212 -0.22 -3.16 -2.23
N VAL A 213 -1.22 -4.03 -2.42
CA VAL A 213 -2.48 -3.71 -3.11
C VAL A 213 -3.26 -2.62 -2.36
N GLY A 214 -3.34 -2.73 -1.02
CA GLY A 214 -4.01 -1.73 -0.19
C GLY A 214 -3.35 -0.34 -0.30
N ILE A 215 -2.01 -0.28 -0.29
CA ILE A 215 -1.25 0.97 -0.47
C ILE A 215 -1.52 1.59 -1.83
N LEU A 216 -1.58 0.78 -2.88
CA LEU A 216 -1.84 1.25 -4.24
C LEU A 216 -3.26 1.80 -4.40
N LEU A 217 -4.28 1.09 -3.88
CA LEU A 217 -5.65 1.56 -3.79
C LEU A 217 -5.71 2.93 -3.10
N THR A 218 -5.12 3.02 -1.92
CA THR A 218 -5.09 4.24 -1.11
C THR A 218 -4.37 5.39 -1.84
N SER A 219 -3.25 5.11 -2.52
CA SER A 219 -2.53 6.10 -3.31
C SER A 219 -3.39 6.67 -4.43
N LYS A 220 -4.10 5.82 -5.19
CA LYS A 220 -5.01 6.25 -6.26
C LYS A 220 -6.22 7.02 -5.72
N GLN A 221 -6.76 6.62 -4.59
CA GLN A 221 -7.84 7.35 -3.92
C GLN A 221 -7.39 8.73 -3.42
N TYR A 222 -6.15 8.83 -2.95
CA TYR A 222 -5.57 10.12 -2.56
C TYR A 222 -5.34 11.03 -3.78
N GLU A 223 -4.80 10.51 -4.88
CA GLU A 223 -4.69 11.24 -6.15
C GLU A 223 -6.04 11.70 -6.68
N GLY A 224 -7.05 10.84 -6.58
CA GLY A 224 -8.44 11.11 -6.96
C GLY A 224 -9.19 12.06 -6.03
N LYS A 225 -8.54 12.61 -4.99
CA LYS A 225 -9.12 13.53 -3.99
C LYS A 225 -10.29 12.92 -3.19
N PHE A 226 -10.24 11.63 -2.96
CA PHE A 226 -11.19 10.95 -2.10
C PHE A 226 -10.71 10.84 -0.67
N TYR A 227 -9.39 10.88 -0.44
CA TYR A 227 -8.76 10.88 0.88
C TYR A 227 -8.00 12.17 1.12
N THR A 228 -8.03 12.63 2.37
CA THR A 228 -7.14 13.68 2.86
C THR A 228 -5.74 13.14 3.09
N GLN A 229 -4.76 14.03 3.27
CA GLN A 229 -3.38 13.67 3.62
C GLN A 229 -3.33 12.76 4.86
N ARG A 230 -4.14 13.08 5.88
CA ARG A 230 -4.21 12.31 7.11
C ARG A 230 -4.84 10.94 6.86
N GLU A 231 -5.98 10.89 6.20
CA GLU A 231 -6.68 9.64 5.91
C GLU A 231 -5.81 8.68 5.09
N ALA A 232 -5.19 9.15 4.02
CA ALA A 232 -4.31 8.33 3.20
C ALA A 232 -3.09 7.82 3.99
N ALA A 233 -2.47 8.70 4.81
CA ALA A 233 -1.36 8.29 5.66
C ALA A 233 -1.79 7.22 6.68
N VAL A 234 -2.92 7.39 7.34
CA VAL A 234 -3.46 6.42 8.31
C VAL A 234 -3.76 5.08 7.64
N ILE A 235 -4.47 5.07 6.50
CA ILE A 235 -4.80 3.81 5.81
C ILE A 235 -3.51 3.08 5.41
N GLY A 236 -2.57 3.77 4.76
CA GLY A 236 -1.34 3.17 4.28
C GLY A 236 -0.42 2.65 5.39
N THR A 237 -0.43 3.27 6.58
CA THR A 237 0.48 2.90 7.68
C THR A 237 -0.14 1.96 8.71
N THR A 238 -1.47 1.94 8.88
CA THR A 238 -2.11 1.16 9.95
C THR A 238 -3.01 0.02 9.45
N PHE A 239 -3.23 -0.07 8.14
CA PHE A 239 -4.08 -1.11 7.54
C PHE A 239 -3.37 -1.96 6.47
N SER A 240 -2.09 -1.72 6.22
CA SER A 240 -1.27 -2.54 5.30
C SER A 240 -0.85 -3.84 5.96
N ALA A 241 -1.83 -4.68 6.32
CA ALA A 241 -1.57 -5.93 7.03
C ALA A 241 -0.94 -6.99 6.12
N VAL A 242 -0.22 -7.89 6.75
CA VAL A 242 0.47 -9.01 6.09
C VAL A 242 -0.51 -10.15 5.82
N SER A 243 -0.34 -10.84 4.71
CA SER A 243 -1.21 -11.96 4.32
C SER A 243 -1.19 -13.12 5.34
N ILE A 244 -2.30 -13.87 5.41
CA ILE A 244 -2.42 -15.06 6.26
C ILE A 244 -1.29 -16.06 5.96
N THR A 245 -0.95 -16.24 4.69
CA THR A 245 0.12 -17.14 4.25
C THR A 245 1.46 -16.74 4.84
N PHE A 246 1.78 -15.44 4.81
CA PHE A 246 3.03 -14.97 5.40
C PHE A 246 3.03 -15.08 6.93
N CYS A 247 1.89 -14.89 7.58
CA CYS A 247 1.75 -15.18 9.03
C CYS A 247 2.10 -16.64 9.36
N LEU A 248 1.70 -17.58 8.50
CA LEU A 248 2.11 -19.00 8.64
C LEU A 248 3.62 -19.15 8.49
N VAL A 249 4.24 -18.51 7.52
CA VAL A 249 5.71 -18.57 7.33
C VAL A 249 6.45 -18.04 8.56
N VAL A 250 5.99 -16.91 9.11
CA VAL A 250 6.61 -16.30 10.30
C VAL A 250 6.50 -17.19 11.51
N ILE A 251 5.32 -17.77 11.81
CA ILE A 251 5.14 -18.63 12.98
C ILE A 251 5.89 -19.97 12.83
N SER A 252 6.00 -20.49 11.61
CA SER A 252 6.80 -21.68 11.30
C SER A 252 8.28 -21.42 11.49
N GLN A 253 8.78 -20.26 11.10
CA GLN A 253 10.18 -19.89 11.30
C GLN A 253 10.61 -19.92 12.77
N VAL A 254 9.71 -19.53 13.66
CA VAL A 254 9.95 -19.59 15.11
C VAL A 254 9.57 -20.94 15.74
N LYS A 255 9.20 -21.95 14.93
CA LYS A 255 8.87 -23.33 15.33
C LYS A 255 7.66 -23.42 16.28
N LEU A 256 6.63 -22.60 16.03
CA LEU A 256 5.40 -22.54 16.82
C LEU A 256 4.14 -22.73 15.95
N GLU A 257 4.20 -23.56 14.90
CA GLU A 257 3.09 -23.80 13.95
C GLU A 257 1.81 -24.26 14.64
N HIS A 258 1.95 -25.07 15.70
CA HIS A 258 0.83 -25.56 16.50
C HIS A 258 0.04 -24.44 17.19
N MET A 259 0.62 -23.24 17.33
CA MET A 259 0.00 -22.07 17.91
C MET A 259 -0.51 -21.08 16.84
N PHE A 260 -0.65 -21.50 15.59
CA PHE A 260 -1.06 -20.59 14.52
C PHE A 260 -2.38 -19.86 14.77
N VAL A 261 -3.41 -20.56 15.27
CA VAL A 261 -4.73 -19.94 15.51
C VAL A 261 -4.65 -18.85 16.58
N PRO A 262 -4.12 -19.09 17.81
CA PRO A 262 -3.95 -18.02 18.78
C PRO A 262 -3.01 -16.92 18.29
N PHE A 263 -1.97 -17.24 17.53
CA PHE A 263 -1.08 -16.28 16.91
C PHE A 263 -1.83 -15.32 15.97
N TYR A 264 -2.59 -15.87 15.02
CA TYR A 264 -3.33 -15.07 14.04
C TYR A 264 -4.41 -14.21 14.71
N LEU A 265 -5.10 -14.73 15.72
CA LEU A 265 -6.05 -13.93 16.52
C LEU A 265 -5.35 -12.79 17.26
N THR A 266 -4.14 -13.01 17.79
CA THR A 266 -3.34 -11.97 18.43
C THR A 266 -2.93 -10.89 17.41
N VAL A 267 -2.47 -11.28 16.23
CA VAL A 267 -2.14 -10.37 15.13
C VAL A 267 -3.36 -9.52 14.73
N CYS A 268 -4.52 -10.14 14.54
CA CYS A 268 -5.76 -9.41 14.23
C CYS A 268 -6.15 -8.42 15.34
N LEU A 269 -6.08 -8.85 16.60
CA LEU A 269 -6.42 -7.99 17.74
C LEU A 269 -5.44 -6.81 17.85
N ALA A 270 -4.13 -7.09 17.76
CA ALA A 270 -3.09 -6.05 17.79
C ALA A 270 -3.24 -5.06 16.63
N GLY A 271 -3.54 -5.55 15.43
CA GLY A 271 -3.81 -4.71 14.26
C GLY A 271 -5.02 -3.79 14.46
N VAL A 272 -6.13 -4.29 15.01
CA VAL A 272 -7.32 -3.48 15.34
C VAL A 272 -6.98 -2.43 16.40
N VAL A 273 -6.27 -2.80 17.46
CA VAL A 273 -5.83 -1.87 18.51
C VAL A 273 -4.91 -0.80 17.92
N ALA A 274 -3.94 -1.18 17.10
CA ALA A 274 -3.04 -0.24 16.43
C ALA A 274 -3.83 0.72 15.52
N ALA A 275 -4.78 0.23 14.73
CA ALA A 275 -5.63 1.04 13.86
C ALA A 275 -6.51 2.04 14.63
N ILE A 276 -6.84 1.75 15.89
CA ILE A 276 -7.57 2.67 16.77
C ILE A 276 -6.62 3.68 17.41
N VAL A 277 -5.48 3.24 17.94
CA VAL A 277 -4.60 4.06 18.79
C VAL A 277 -3.67 4.93 17.94
N VAL A 278 -2.95 4.33 16.99
CA VAL A 278 -1.87 5.00 16.24
C VAL A 278 -2.33 6.24 15.46
N PRO A 279 -3.52 6.29 14.84
CA PRO A 279 -4.02 7.51 14.18
C PRO A 279 -4.25 8.69 15.13
N ARG A 280 -4.31 8.43 16.45
CA ARG A 280 -4.52 9.44 17.50
C ARG A 280 -3.20 9.97 18.05
N LEU A 281 -2.09 9.32 17.75
CA LEU A 281 -0.75 9.68 18.19
C LEU A 281 0.01 10.47 17.12
N PRO A 282 0.99 11.33 17.50
CA PRO A 282 1.95 11.86 16.55
C PRO A 282 2.78 10.72 15.91
N PRO A 283 3.21 10.86 14.65
CA PRO A 283 3.06 12.00 13.74
C PRO A 283 1.72 12.03 12.96
N LEU A 284 0.93 10.93 12.94
CA LEU A 284 -0.30 10.82 12.15
C LEU A 284 -1.37 11.84 12.58
N SER A 285 -1.48 12.12 13.89
CA SER A 285 -2.42 13.12 14.42
C SER A 285 -2.11 14.56 13.98
N TRP A 286 -0.84 14.83 13.59
CA TRP A 286 -0.41 16.14 13.09
C TRP A 286 -0.65 16.35 11.59
N LYS A 287 -0.99 15.28 10.86
CA LYS A 287 -1.33 15.39 9.44
C LYS A 287 -2.56 16.25 9.23
N LYS A 288 -2.53 17.06 8.17
CA LYS A 288 -3.63 17.96 7.83
C LYS A 288 -4.80 17.22 7.20
N ASP A 289 -6.02 17.60 7.55
CA ASP A 289 -7.24 17.10 6.92
C ASP A 289 -7.53 17.91 5.63
N VAL A 290 -6.60 17.83 4.66
CA VAL A 290 -6.70 18.48 3.34
C VAL A 290 -6.48 17.45 2.24
N TYR A 291 -7.17 17.61 1.12
CA TYR A 291 -6.99 16.78 -0.07
C TYR A 291 -5.66 17.06 -0.78
N SER A 292 -5.35 16.29 -1.82
CA SER A 292 -4.10 16.43 -2.60
C SER A 292 -3.92 17.81 -3.25
N ASP A 293 -5.01 18.56 -3.48
CA ASP A 293 -4.99 19.93 -4.01
C ASP A 293 -4.96 21.02 -2.94
N GLY A 294 -4.88 20.65 -1.66
CA GLY A 294 -4.88 21.58 -0.53
C GLY A 294 -6.27 22.03 -0.07
N THR A 295 -7.35 21.55 -0.69
CA THR A 295 -8.72 21.87 -0.24
C THR A 295 -9.02 21.17 1.09
N PRO A 296 -9.69 21.84 2.06
CA PRO A 296 -10.01 21.26 3.36
C PRO A 296 -11.10 20.19 3.23
N LEU A 297 -11.08 19.22 4.17
CA LEU A 297 -12.07 18.15 4.26
C LEU A 297 -13.49 18.72 4.40
N CYS A 298 -14.37 18.34 3.48
CA CYS A 298 -15.79 18.66 3.53
C CYS A 298 -16.63 17.46 3.97
N ARG A 299 -16.90 17.34 5.28
CA ARG A 299 -17.69 16.21 5.84
C ARG A 299 -19.14 16.16 5.37
N LYS A 300 -19.67 17.27 4.83
CA LYS A 300 -21.05 17.31 4.30
C LYS A 300 -21.27 16.33 3.13
N GLN A 301 -20.22 16.00 2.38
CA GLN A 301 -20.31 15.07 1.26
C GLN A 301 -20.53 13.60 1.68
N GLU A 302 -20.26 13.27 2.93
CA GLU A 302 -20.49 11.93 3.49
C GLU A 302 -21.82 11.82 4.24
N ALA A 303 -22.50 12.94 4.49
CA ALA A 303 -23.75 12.96 5.21
C ALA A 303 -24.85 12.28 4.39
N ILE A 304 -25.52 11.31 5.01
CA ILE A 304 -26.67 10.63 4.40
C ILE A 304 -27.89 11.52 4.61
N PRO A 305 -28.61 11.91 3.55
CA PRO A 305 -29.84 12.70 3.69
C PRO A 305 -30.87 11.96 4.54
N HIS A 306 -31.57 12.67 5.43
CA HIS A 306 -32.52 12.10 6.37
C HIS A 306 -33.67 11.32 5.71
N GLN A 307 -33.93 11.56 4.43
CA GLN A 307 -35.01 10.94 3.66
C GLN A 307 -34.65 9.57 3.09
N HIS A 308 -33.38 9.13 3.13
CA HIS A 308 -32.90 7.90 2.55
C HIS A 308 -32.38 6.91 3.59
N SER A 309 -32.66 5.63 3.40
CA SER A 309 -31.93 4.58 4.13
C SER A 309 -30.50 4.49 3.63
N VAL A 310 -29.57 4.08 4.50
CA VAL A 310 -28.15 3.91 4.17
C VAL A 310 -27.96 3.07 2.91
N LEU A 311 -28.71 1.98 2.82
CA LEU A 311 -28.62 1.00 1.73
C LEU A 311 -29.15 1.58 0.42
N SER A 312 -30.30 2.27 0.48
CA SER A 312 -30.90 2.93 -0.70
C SER A 312 -29.99 4.05 -1.23
N TYR A 313 -29.44 4.87 -0.34
CA TYR A 313 -28.55 5.96 -0.70
C TYR A 313 -27.23 5.44 -1.29
N GLY A 314 -26.61 4.43 -0.66
CA GLY A 314 -25.39 3.79 -1.19
C GLY A 314 -25.62 3.18 -2.57
N TYR A 315 -26.76 2.51 -2.77
CA TYR A 315 -27.11 1.93 -4.06
C TYR A 315 -27.33 3.00 -5.15
N GLN A 316 -28.02 4.09 -4.82
CA GLN A 316 -28.19 5.21 -5.76
C GLN A 316 -26.86 5.84 -6.16
N ARG A 317 -25.94 6.05 -5.21
CA ARG A 317 -24.60 6.57 -5.50
C ARG A 317 -23.78 5.61 -6.37
N ALA A 318 -23.87 4.32 -6.11
CA ALA A 318 -23.22 3.30 -6.93
C ALA A 318 -23.74 3.31 -8.37
N LEU A 319 -25.07 3.36 -8.56
CA LEU A 319 -25.67 3.45 -9.90
C LEU A 319 -25.29 4.74 -10.62
N ALA A 320 -25.24 5.88 -9.92
CA ALA A 320 -24.81 7.16 -10.50
C ALA A 320 -23.36 7.10 -10.98
N LYS A 321 -22.48 6.46 -10.20
CA LYS A 321 -21.08 6.22 -10.59
C LYS A 321 -20.99 5.30 -11.81
N ALA A 322 -21.73 4.18 -11.82
CA ALA A 322 -21.78 3.25 -12.94
C ALA A 322 -22.33 3.88 -14.23
N ASP A 323 -23.33 4.78 -14.11
CA ASP A 323 -23.88 5.53 -15.26
C ASP A 323 -22.85 6.47 -15.89
N SER A 324 -21.95 7.02 -15.10
CA SER A 324 -20.86 7.87 -15.60
C SER A 324 -19.80 7.09 -16.40
N MET A 325 -19.77 5.76 -16.31
CA MET A 325 -18.84 4.90 -17.05
C MET A 325 -19.41 4.52 -18.41
N THR A 326 -19.09 5.32 -19.41
CA THR A 326 -19.58 5.14 -20.80
C THR A 326 -18.58 4.44 -21.71
N ASP A 327 -17.26 4.53 -21.40
CA ASP A 327 -16.17 4.03 -22.25
C ASP A 327 -15.33 2.97 -21.49
N LEU A 328 -15.57 1.70 -21.77
CA LEU A 328 -14.76 0.58 -21.24
C LEU A 328 -13.31 0.61 -21.74
N GLY A 329 -13.08 1.17 -22.92
CA GLY A 329 -11.72 1.36 -23.44
C GLY A 329 -10.91 2.37 -22.61
N ALA A 330 -11.59 3.40 -22.06
CA ALA A 330 -10.97 4.34 -21.15
C ALA A 330 -10.58 3.66 -19.83
N VAL A 331 -11.43 2.78 -19.30
CA VAL A 331 -11.16 1.99 -18.08
C VAL A 331 -9.95 1.07 -18.29
N ALA A 332 -9.89 0.33 -19.40
CA ALA A 332 -8.74 -0.51 -19.72
C ALA A 332 -7.45 0.30 -19.87
N ARG A 333 -7.52 1.46 -20.52
CA ARG A 333 -6.38 2.38 -20.66
C ARG A 333 -5.91 2.91 -19.30
N GLU A 334 -6.82 3.20 -18.40
CA GLU A 334 -6.47 3.63 -17.04
C GLU A 334 -5.81 2.48 -16.26
N GLY A 335 -6.30 1.24 -16.38
CA GLY A 335 -5.65 0.06 -15.82
C GLY A 335 -4.21 -0.10 -16.30
N VAL A 336 -3.97 0.04 -17.62
CA VAL A 336 -2.60 -0.02 -18.17
C VAL A 336 -1.73 1.11 -17.60
N LYS A 337 -2.23 2.34 -17.52
CA LYS A 337 -1.48 3.44 -16.91
C LYS A 337 -1.16 3.18 -15.44
N ASN A 338 -2.10 2.63 -14.68
CA ASN A 338 -1.88 2.26 -13.29
C ASN A 338 -0.77 1.22 -13.17
N ALA A 339 -0.82 0.15 -13.97
CA ALA A 339 0.24 -0.87 -13.98
C ALA A 339 1.62 -0.28 -14.33
N LEU A 340 1.69 0.58 -15.35
CA LEU A 340 2.94 1.26 -15.73
C LEU A 340 3.45 2.20 -14.63
N ASP A 341 2.56 2.98 -13.98
CA ASP A 341 2.93 3.87 -12.89
C ASP A 341 3.52 3.10 -11.70
N MET A 342 2.95 1.95 -11.37
CA MET A 342 3.47 1.06 -10.33
C MET A 342 4.83 0.48 -10.69
N VAL A 343 4.94 -0.11 -11.87
CA VAL A 343 6.15 -0.82 -12.30
C VAL A 343 7.32 0.15 -12.49
N PHE A 344 7.13 1.26 -13.20
CA PHE A 344 8.20 2.23 -13.46
C PHE A 344 8.37 3.25 -12.32
N GLY A 345 7.30 3.52 -11.55
CA GLY A 345 7.34 4.48 -10.45
C GLY A 345 7.92 3.93 -9.17
N VAL A 346 7.53 2.71 -8.80
CA VAL A 346 7.75 2.17 -7.45
C VAL A 346 8.92 1.19 -7.38
N LEU A 347 9.07 0.26 -8.34
CA LEU A 347 10.12 -0.76 -8.25
C LEU A 347 11.55 -0.20 -8.06
N PRO A 348 11.97 0.89 -8.77
CA PRO A 348 13.29 1.48 -8.52
C PRO A 348 13.46 2.03 -7.10
N VAL A 349 12.37 2.54 -6.52
CA VAL A 349 12.36 3.08 -5.15
C VAL A 349 12.51 1.95 -4.13
N VAL A 350 11.79 0.84 -4.32
CA VAL A 350 11.90 -0.36 -3.48
C VAL A 350 13.32 -0.91 -3.52
N MET A 351 13.92 -1.01 -4.72
CA MET A 351 15.31 -1.46 -4.85
C MET A 351 16.28 -0.55 -4.09
N ALA A 352 16.15 0.77 -4.21
CA ALA A 352 17.05 1.71 -3.54
C ALA A 352 16.87 1.67 -2.01
N ILE A 353 15.64 1.90 -1.54
CA ILE A 353 15.35 2.09 -0.12
C ILE A 353 15.43 0.75 0.62
N GLY A 354 14.85 -0.31 0.03
CA GLY A 354 14.88 -1.65 0.62
C GLY A 354 16.31 -2.16 0.80
N THR A 355 17.13 -2.07 -0.25
CA THR A 355 18.56 -2.47 -0.15
C THR A 355 19.32 -1.65 0.89
N CYS A 356 19.12 -0.32 0.93
CA CYS A 356 19.75 0.52 1.96
C CYS A 356 19.34 0.10 3.38
N ALA A 357 18.05 -0.18 3.61
CA ALA A 357 17.55 -0.59 4.91
C ALA A 357 18.13 -1.92 5.36
N LEU A 358 18.19 -2.91 4.44
CA LEU A 358 18.79 -4.22 4.71
C LEU A 358 20.30 -4.13 4.95
N MET A 359 21.03 -3.30 4.20
CA MET A 359 22.46 -3.06 4.46
C MET A 359 22.69 -2.46 5.86
N LEU A 360 21.84 -1.52 6.28
CA LEU A 360 21.93 -0.94 7.62
C LEU A 360 21.62 -1.99 8.70
N ALA A 361 20.65 -2.86 8.47
CA ALA A 361 20.28 -3.90 9.42
C ALA A 361 21.37 -4.95 9.59
N GLU A 362 21.95 -5.41 8.48
CA GLU A 362 22.90 -6.51 8.46
C GLU A 362 24.32 -6.08 8.89
N HIS A 363 24.75 -4.89 8.46
CA HIS A 363 26.16 -4.48 8.61
C HIS A 363 26.40 -3.38 9.64
N THR A 364 25.37 -2.93 10.38
CA THR A 364 25.55 -1.87 11.39
C THR A 364 24.87 -2.23 12.71
N PRO A 365 25.40 -1.78 13.87
CA PRO A 365 24.78 -1.98 15.18
C PRO A 365 23.64 -0.99 15.48
N ILE A 366 23.18 -0.21 14.50
CA ILE A 366 22.19 0.87 14.69
C ILE A 366 20.92 0.34 15.36
N PHE A 367 20.38 -0.79 14.87
CA PHE A 367 19.15 -1.36 15.42
C PHE A 367 19.33 -1.94 16.83
N ASN A 368 20.55 -2.38 17.18
CA ASN A 368 20.87 -2.77 18.55
C ASN A 368 20.79 -1.57 19.50
N TRP A 369 21.38 -0.43 19.12
CA TRP A 369 21.32 0.80 19.92
C TRP A 369 19.90 1.35 20.04
N LEU A 370 19.13 1.29 18.95
CA LEU A 370 17.73 1.73 18.94
C LEU A 370 16.82 0.80 19.75
N GLY A 371 17.17 -0.47 19.88
CA GLY A 371 16.46 -1.47 20.70
C GLY A 371 16.68 -1.29 22.19
N ALA A 372 17.87 -0.84 22.63
CA ALA A 372 18.24 -0.74 24.03
C ALA A 372 17.21 -0.05 24.94
N PRO A 373 16.55 1.07 24.55
CA PRO A 373 15.54 1.73 25.36
C PRO A 373 14.30 0.87 25.64
N PHE A 374 14.04 -0.18 24.84
CA PHE A 374 12.88 -1.06 25.02
C PHE A 374 13.13 -2.18 26.04
N VAL A 375 14.39 -2.47 26.39
CA VAL A 375 14.72 -3.52 27.36
C VAL A 375 13.98 -3.36 28.69
N PRO A 376 13.98 -2.17 29.36
CA PRO A 376 13.27 -2.01 30.62
C PRO A 376 11.75 -2.23 30.51
N LEU A 377 11.18 -1.89 29.36
CA LEU A 377 9.76 -2.10 29.09
C LEU A 377 9.44 -3.59 28.95
N LEU A 378 10.29 -4.36 28.26
CA LEU A 378 10.13 -5.79 28.07
C LEU A 378 10.33 -6.56 29.37
N GLU A 379 11.28 -6.14 30.21
CA GLU A 379 11.48 -6.66 31.55
C GLU A 379 10.28 -6.39 32.47
N LEU A 380 9.69 -5.18 32.40
CA LEU A 380 8.46 -4.83 33.12
C LEU A 380 7.27 -5.72 32.69
N LEU A 381 7.21 -6.09 31.41
CA LEU A 381 6.25 -7.04 30.87
C LEU A 381 6.58 -8.51 31.19
N GLN A 382 7.63 -8.76 31.96
CA GLN A 382 8.12 -10.08 32.36
C GLN A 382 8.43 -10.99 31.14
N LEU A 383 8.88 -10.38 30.03
CA LEU A 383 9.28 -11.14 28.84
C LEU A 383 10.66 -11.75 29.08
N PRO A 384 10.80 -13.10 29.05
CA PRO A 384 12.11 -13.74 29.15
C PRO A 384 13.02 -13.29 28.00
N GLU A 385 14.33 -13.22 28.25
CA GLU A 385 15.33 -12.81 27.26
C GLU A 385 15.04 -11.43 26.61
N ALA A 386 14.61 -10.46 27.43
CA ALA A 386 14.20 -9.12 26.99
C ALA A 386 15.26 -8.40 26.14
N GLU A 387 16.55 -8.62 26.41
CA GLU A 387 17.65 -8.02 25.64
C GLU A 387 17.68 -8.55 24.20
N ALA A 388 17.55 -9.87 24.01
CA ALA A 388 17.49 -10.47 22.69
C ALA A 388 16.23 -10.00 21.94
N ALA A 389 15.08 -9.95 22.62
CA ALA A 389 13.82 -9.47 22.06
C ALA A 389 13.90 -7.99 21.61
N SER A 390 14.53 -7.11 22.38
CA SER A 390 14.61 -5.69 22.08
C SER A 390 15.35 -5.41 20.76
N LYS A 391 16.40 -6.17 20.47
CA LYS A 391 17.16 -6.06 19.21
C LYS A 391 16.30 -6.44 18.02
N THR A 392 15.52 -7.52 18.14
CA THR A 392 14.66 -8.02 17.06
C THR A 392 13.51 -7.06 16.73
N ILE A 393 12.96 -6.38 17.73
CA ILE A 393 11.86 -5.40 17.55
C ILE A 393 12.25 -4.30 16.56
N MET A 394 13.42 -3.70 16.76
CA MET A 394 13.87 -2.58 15.92
C MET A 394 14.30 -3.02 14.52
N VAL A 395 14.83 -4.25 14.39
CA VAL A 395 15.18 -4.82 13.08
C VAL A 395 13.93 -5.03 12.22
N GLY A 396 12.76 -5.25 12.82
CA GLY A 396 11.48 -5.32 12.12
C GLY A 396 11.15 -4.09 11.28
N PHE A 397 11.70 -2.92 11.61
CA PHE A 397 11.59 -1.74 10.76
C PHE A 397 12.36 -1.86 9.43
N ALA A 398 13.44 -2.63 9.38
CA ALA A 398 14.15 -2.90 8.13
C ALA A 398 13.41 -3.96 7.31
N ASP A 399 13.06 -5.08 7.94
CA ASP A 399 12.37 -6.20 7.29
C ASP A 399 11.53 -6.99 8.30
N MET A 400 10.33 -7.40 7.89
CA MET A 400 9.40 -8.09 8.79
C MET A 400 9.75 -9.55 9.08
N PHE A 401 10.57 -10.20 8.25
CA PHE A 401 10.94 -11.60 8.41
C PHE A 401 12.17 -11.80 9.28
N ILE A 402 13.12 -10.86 9.22
CA ILE A 402 14.38 -10.93 9.98
C ILE A 402 14.16 -11.13 11.49
N PRO A 403 13.20 -10.43 12.16
CA PRO A 403 12.91 -10.68 13.57
C PRO A 403 12.56 -12.14 13.88
N ALA A 404 11.78 -12.80 13.00
CA ALA A 404 11.43 -14.21 13.18
C ALA A 404 12.64 -15.14 13.01
N VAL A 405 13.53 -14.81 12.05
CA VAL A 405 14.79 -15.56 11.86
C VAL A 405 15.67 -15.44 13.11
N LEU A 406 15.87 -14.24 13.63
CA LEU A 406 16.64 -14.00 14.84
C LEU A 406 16.01 -14.66 16.07
N ALA A 407 14.67 -14.58 16.20
CA ALA A 407 13.94 -15.18 17.30
C ALA A 407 13.98 -16.71 17.32
N SER A 408 14.23 -17.36 16.17
CA SER A 408 14.30 -18.82 16.08
C SER A 408 15.38 -19.47 16.96
N THR A 409 16.37 -18.68 17.40
CA THR A 409 17.47 -19.09 18.28
C THR A 409 17.18 -18.86 19.77
N ILE A 410 16.08 -18.18 20.11
CA ILE A 410 15.63 -17.88 21.47
C ILE A 410 14.99 -19.15 22.06
N GLU A 411 15.29 -19.49 23.32
CA GLU A 411 14.74 -20.69 23.95
C GLU A 411 13.28 -20.55 24.37
N SER A 412 12.90 -19.37 24.86
CA SER A 412 11.55 -19.10 25.36
C SER A 412 10.49 -19.07 24.26
N ASP A 413 9.51 -19.98 24.30
CA ASP A 413 8.36 -20.01 23.38
C ASP A 413 7.53 -18.71 23.43
N ILE A 414 7.34 -18.15 24.63
CA ILE A 414 6.60 -16.90 24.82
C ILE A 414 7.33 -15.76 24.11
N THR A 415 8.63 -15.67 24.27
CA THR A 415 9.43 -14.61 23.63
C THR A 415 9.42 -14.76 22.11
N ARG A 416 9.59 -15.98 21.58
CA ARG A 416 9.48 -16.26 20.15
C ARG A 416 8.10 -15.89 19.59
N PHE A 417 7.03 -16.24 20.32
CA PHE A 417 5.66 -15.90 19.93
C PHE A 417 5.43 -14.38 19.89
N VAL A 418 5.88 -13.66 20.92
CA VAL A 418 5.73 -12.20 21.01
C VAL A 418 6.49 -11.51 19.89
N ILE A 419 7.75 -11.90 19.62
CA ILE A 419 8.55 -11.32 18.54
C ILE A 419 7.89 -11.61 17.19
N ALA A 420 7.45 -12.82 16.93
CA ALA A 420 6.75 -13.17 15.69
C ALA A 420 5.47 -12.34 15.51
N ALA A 421 4.65 -12.19 16.55
CA ALA A 421 3.45 -11.36 16.50
C ALA A 421 3.77 -9.89 16.27
N MET A 422 4.80 -9.37 16.93
CA MET A 422 5.23 -7.98 16.73
C MET A 422 5.77 -7.74 15.33
N SER A 423 6.58 -8.62 14.78
CA SER A 423 7.15 -8.47 13.44
C SER A 423 6.07 -8.30 12.37
N VAL A 424 4.97 -9.03 12.50
CA VAL A 424 3.83 -8.95 11.57
C VAL A 424 2.96 -7.72 11.84
N THR A 425 2.81 -7.29 13.11
CA THR A 425 1.93 -6.17 13.47
C THR A 425 2.59 -4.81 13.41
N GLN A 426 3.90 -4.72 13.24
CA GLN A 426 4.61 -3.46 12.99
C GLN A 426 4.13 -2.78 11.70
N LEU A 427 3.66 -3.54 10.71
CA LEU A 427 3.07 -3.11 9.44
C LEU A 427 3.98 -2.26 8.53
N ILE A 428 5.00 -1.61 9.08
CA ILE A 428 5.94 -0.75 8.35
C ILE A 428 7.33 -1.37 8.43
N TYR A 429 7.79 -1.90 7.31
CA TYR A 429 9.13 -2.40 7.12
C TYR A 429 9.68 -1.83 5.81
N MET A 430 10.94 -1.38 5.86
CA MET A 430 11.52 -0.57 4.78
C MET A 430 11.89 -1.38 3.55
N SER A 431 12.06 -2.70 3.69
CA SER A 431 12.32 -3.60 2.54
C SER A 431 11.19 -3.57 1.51
N GLU A 432 9.93 -3.36 1.92
CA GLU A 432 8.78 -3.38 1.03
C GLU A 432 7.76 -2.25 1.34
N VAL A 433 6.92 -2.40 2.38
CA VAL A 433 5.79 -1.48 2.67
C VAL A 433 6.25 -0.05 2.88
N GLY A 434 7.31 0.17 3.65
CA GLY A 434 7.87 1.49 3.87
C GLY A 434 8.38 2.13 2.58
N ALA A 435 9.09 1.34 1.74
CA ALA A 435 9.55 1.79 0.42
C ALA A 435 8.38 2.07 -0.54
N LEU A 436 7.34 1.22 -0.54
CA LEU A 436 6.11 1.43 -1.30
C LEU A 436 5.40 2.73 -0.91
N LEU A 437 5.25 2.97 0.40
CA LEU A 437 4.64 4.20 0.92
C LEU A 437 5.42 5.43 0.47
N LEU A 438 6.75 5.42 0.59
CA LEU A 438 7.61 6.51 0.16
C LEU A 438 7.62 6.69 -1.37
N GLY A 439 7.53 5.61 -2.13
CA GLY A 439 7.47 5.61 -3.60
C GLY A 439 6.10 6.01 -4.15
N SER A 440 5.04 5.90 -3.36
CA SER A 440 3.67 6.25 -3.72
C SER A 440 3.39 7.76 -3.64
N LYS A 441 2.15 8.17 -3.92
CA LYS A 441 1.71 9.56 -3.73
C LYS A 441 1.20 9.85 -2.31
N ILE A 442 1.17 8.87 -1.44
CA ILE A 442 0.75 9.04 -0.05
C ILE A 442 1.74 9.98 0.66
N PRO A 443 1.25 11.05 1.32
CA PRO A 443 2.12 12.09 1.87
C PRO A 443 2.74 11.68 3.21
N VAL A 444 3.66 10.74 3.19
CA VAL A 444 4.45 10.28 4.36
C VAL A 444 5.93 10.55 4.16
N LYS A 445 6.66 10.71 5.26
CA LYS A 445 8.11 10.92 5.29
C LYS A 445 8.78 9.79 6.05
N LEU A 446 10.04 9.51 5.73
CA LEU A 446 10.81 8.44 6.38
C LEU A 446 10.78 8.51 7.92
N TRP A 447 11.01 9.70 8.50
CA TRP A 447 10.98 9.87 9.95
C TRP A 447 9.60 9.63 10.57
N GLU A 448 8.51 9.90 9.82
CA GLU A 448 7.13 9.63 10.25
C GLU A 448 6.80 8.14 10.25
N LEU A 449 7.45 7.39 9.36
CA LEU A 449 7.32 5.93 9.31
C LEU A 449 8.14 5.26 10.42
N PHE A 450 9.22 5.89 10.84
CA PHE A 450 10.08 5.38 11.91
C PHE A 450 9.44 5.55 13.29
N VAL A 451 8.77 6.68 13.56
CA VAL A 451 8.09 6.98 14.84
C VAL A 451 6.75 6.26 14.95
#